data_82ce9ae14ef36f9e9d44af79e64f6286
#
_entry.id   82ce9ae14ef36f9e9d44af79e64f6286
#
_cell.length_a   1.000
_cell.length_b   1.000
_cell.length_c   1.000
_cell.angle_alpha   90.00
_cell.angle_beta   90.00
_cell.angle_gamma   90.00
#
_symmetry.space_group_name_H-M   'P 1'
#
loop_
_entity.id
_entity.type
_entity.pdbx_description
1 polymer ?
#
loop_
_entity_poly.entity_id
_entity_poly.type
_entity_poly.pdbx_seq_one_letter_code
_entity_poly.pdbx_strand_id
1 'polypeptide(L)'
;MRCRFSSYSVLLYAMTAVAPLLAATTPGVGDKAADFALSTVQGKTVRLSEVAAKGPVVLVVLRGYPGYQCPFCNRQVQDFIGNSQGFIDAGVHVVLVYPGPPDNLAAKALEFTTGKTLPESFDLLIDPGYEFTNLYGLRWDAPHETAYPATFIIDRHGVVFFSKIVKAHGGRTTAAEILDVLPKPKARQ
;
A
#
# COMPACT_ATOMS: atom_id res chain seq x y z
N MET A 1 11.21 -65.13 -41.26
CA MET A 1 11.11 -64.47 -39.92
C MET A 1 11.04 -62.94 -40.09
N ARG A 2 9.83 -62.35 -39.97
CA ARG A 2 9.65 -60.88 -40.10
C ARG A 2 9.32 -60.33 -38.72
N CYS A 3 10.26 -59.61 -38.12
CA CYS A 3 10.02 -58.84 -36.85
C CYS A 3 9.23 -57.57 -37.15
N ARG A 4 8.05 -57.45 -36.54
CA ARG A 4 7.24 -56.24 -36.54
C ARG A 4 7.65 -55.39 -35.30
N PHE A 5 8.26 -54.23 -35.52
CA PHE A 5 8.45 -53.24 -34.50
C PHE A 5 7.14 -52.44 -34.36
N SER A 6 6.54 -52.50 -33.15
CA SER A 6 5.37 -51.73 -32.78
C SER A 6 5.87 -50.41 -32.16
N SER A 7 5.61 -49.29 -32.84
CA SER A 7 5.92 -47.94 -32.34
C SER A 7 4.82 -47.48 -31.40
N TYR A 8 5.11 -47.42 -30.15
CA TYR A 8 4.23 -46.76 -29.18
C TYR A 8 4.53 -45.23 -29.15
N SER A 9 3.59 -44.44 -29.73
CA SER A 9 3.62 -42.99 -29.62
C SER A 9 3.15 -42.58 -28.22
N VAL A 10 4.08 -42.05 -27.40
CA VAL A 10 3.75 -41.45 -26.13
C VAL A 10 3.30 -40.00 -26.36
N LEU A 11 2.00 -39.75 -26.23
CA LEU A 11 1.46 -38.39 -26.23
C LEU A 11 1.79 -37.73 -24.86
N LEU A 12 2.74 -36.78 -24.87
CA LEU A 12 2.97 -35.89 -23.72
C LEU A 12 1.86 -34.85 -23.69
N TYR A 13 0.94 -34.99 -22.72
CA TYR A 13 -0.01 -33.92 -22.38
C TYR A 13 0.71 -32.85 -21.56
N ALA A 14 1.01 -31.72 -22.18
CA ALA A 14 1.49 -30.54 -21.49
C ALA A 14 0.31 -29.89 -20.69
N MET A 15 0.26 -30.13 -19.40
CA MET A 15 -0.64 -29.42 -18.49
C MET A 15 -0.18 -27.96 -18.37
N THR A 16 -0.80 -27.05 -19.10
CA THR A 16 -0.65 -25.61 -18.89
C THR A 16 -1.37 -25.23 -17.61
N ALA A 17 -0.62 -24.98 -16.54
CA ALA A 17 -1.15 -24.41 -15.31
C ALA A 17 -1.60 -22.96 -15.60
N VAL A 18 -2.91 -22.73 -15.72
CA VAL A 18 -3.49 -21.38 -15.74
C VAL A 18 -3.42 -20.85 -14.32
N ALA A 19 -2.47 -19.98 -14.04
CA ALA A 19 -2.46 -19.24 -12.78
C ALA A 19 -3.75 -18.39 -12.69
N PRO A 20 -4.50 -18.44 -11.57
CA PRO A 20 -5.67 -17.58 -11.41
C PRO A 20 -5.21 -16.12 -11.43
N LEU A 21 -5.76 -15.35 -12.36
CA LEU A 21 -5.66 -13.90 -12.36
C LEU A 21 -6.44 -13.41 -11.14
N LEU A 22 -5.73 -13.12 -10.05
CA LEU A 22 -6.34 -12.52 -8.86
C LEU A 22 -6.94 -11.17 -9.29
N ALA A 23 -8.27 -11.11 -9.33
CA ALA A 23 -8.97 -9.86 -9.58
C ALA A 23 -8.56 -8.86 -8.48
N ALA A 24 -8.20 -7.64 -8.88
CA ALA A 24 -7.89 -6.57 -7.97
C ALA A 24 -9.12 -6.28 -7.09
N THR A 25 -9.03 -6.59 -5.80
CA THR A 25 -10.11 -6.35 -4.84
C THR A 25 -9.59 -5.48 -3.72
N THR A 26 -10.33 -4.40 -3.44
CA THR A 26 -10.00 -3.54 -2.31
C THR A 26 -10.24 -4.32 -1.01
N PRO A 27 -9.23 -4.50 -0.14
CA PRO A 27 -9.39 -5.29 1.07
C PRO A 27 -10.32 -4.57 2.06
N GLY A 28 -11.32 -5.29 2.55
CA GLY A 28 -12.20 -4.89 3.63
C GLY A 28 -11.70 -5.34 5.01
N VAL A 29 -12.44 -4.98 6.06
CA VAL A 29 -12.15 -5.46 7.43
C VAL A 29 -12.35 -6.97 7.49
N GLY A 30 -11.35 -7.68 8.00
CA GLY A 30 -11.29 -9.14 8.08
C GLY A 30 -10.54 -9.80 6.91
N ASP A 31 -10.32 -9.07 5.81
CA ASP A 31 -9.58 -9.61 4.67
C ASP A 31 -8.07 -9.57 4.92
N LYS A 32 -7.36 -10.47 4.25
CA LYS A 32 -5.90 -10.40 4.19
C LYS A 32 -5.49 -9.36 3.15
N ALA A 33 -4.69 -8.38 3.57
CA ALA A 33 -4.10 -7.41 2.67
C ALA A 33 -3.16 -8.11 1.68
N ALA A 34 -3.27 -7.79 0.40
CA ALA A 34 -2.34 -8.29 -0.60
C ALA A 34 -0.93 -7.78 -0.30
N ASP A 35 0.08 -8.66 -0.34
CA ASP A 35 1.46 -8.24 -0.14
C ASP A 35 1.96 -7.44 -1.34
N PHE A 36 2.78 -6.44 -1.08
CA PHE A 36 3.40 -5.63 -2.11
C PHE A 36 4.83 -5.25 -1.70
N ALA A 37 5.62 -4.84 -2.66
CA ALA A 37 6.93 -4.24 -2.45
C ALA A 37 7.03 -2.97 -3.29
N LEU A 38 7.27 -1.83 -2.64
CA LEU A 38 7.45 -0.53 -3.29
C LEU A 38 8.75 0.11 -2.81
N SER A 39 9.27 1.03 -3.60
CA SER A 39 10.45 1.80 -3.24
C SER A 39 10.09 3.08 -2.49
N THR A 40 10.89 3.43 -1.49
CA THR A 40 10.87 4.79 -0.93
C THR A 40 11.41 5.78 -1.96
N VAL A 41 11.21 7.07 -1.69
CA VAL A 41 11.80 8.16 -2.50
C VAL A 41 13.33 8.13 -2.53
N GLN A 42 13.98 7.43 -1.59
CA GLN A 42 15.43 7.22 -1.54
C GLN A 42 15.88 5.91 -2.20
N GLY A 43 14.96 5.12 -2.76
CA GLY A 43 15.25 3.87 -3.45
C GLY A 43 15.34 2.62 -2.56
N LYS A 44 15.05 2.73 -1.24
CA LYS A 44 14.94 1.55 -0.37
C LYS A 44 13.64 0.80 -0.67
N THR A 45 13.71 -0.51 -0.89
CA THR A 45 12.50 -1.34 -1.02
C THR A 45 11.88 -1.62 0.33
N VAL A 46 10.56 -1.44 0.42
CA VAL A 46 9.73 -1.75 1.59
C VAL A 46 8.67 -2.76 1.17
N ARG A 47 8.61 -3.88 1.88
CA ARG A 47 7.59 -4.94 1.68
C ARG A 47 6.60 -4.93 2.83
N LEU A 48 5.29 -4.97 2.51
CA LEU A 48 4.24 -4.93 3.54
C LEU A 48 4.39 -6.06 4.56
N SER A 49 4.59 -7.29 4.11
CA SER A 49 4.71 -8.46 5.01
C SER A 49 5.89 -8.36 5.97
N GLU A 50 7.01 -7.77 5.55
CA GLU A 50 8.19 -7.56 6.39
C GLU A 50 7.97 -6.46 7.44
N VAL A 51 7.22 -5.42 7.09
CA VAL A 51 6.86 -4.35 8.03
C VAL A 51 5.82 -4.85 9.03
N ALA A 52 4.77 -5.51 8.54
CA ALA A 52 3.70 -6.06 9.38
C ALA A 52 4.22 -7.10 10.39
N ALA A 53 5.24 -7.89 10.05
CA ALA A 53 5.85 -8.83 10.99
C ALA A 53 6.44 -8.17 12.24
N LYS A 54 6.79 -6.87 12.17
CA LYS A 54 7.36 -6.10 13.29
C LYS A 54 6.28 -5.45 14.17
N GLY A 55 5.09 -5.21 13.64
CA GLY A 55 3.99 -4.56 14.34
C GLY A 55 2.85 -4.17 13.40
N PRO A 56 1.75 -3.61 13.93
CA PRO A 56 0.67 -3.13 13.07
C PRO A 56 1.15 -2.05 12.10
N VAL A 57 0.53 -2.00 10.93
CA VAL A 57 0.83 -1.03 9.87
C VAL A 57 -0.38 -0.15 9.61
N VAL A 58 -0.18 1.17 9.62
CA VAL A 58 -1.13 2.13 9.09
C VAL A 58 -0.73 2.45 7.66
N LEU A 59 -1.46 1.88 6.71
CA LEU A 59 -1.24 2.07 5.28
C LEU A 59 -2.16 3.20 4.78
N VAL A 60 -1.57 4.32 4.36
CA VAL A 60 -2.28 5.49 3.83
C VAL A 60 -1.99 5.62 2.34
N VAL A 61 -3.02 5.49 1.52
CA VAL A 61 -2.94 5.71 0.08
C VAL A 61 -3.34 7.15 -0.21
N LEU A 62 -2.38 7.93 -0.66
CA LEU A 62 -2.61 9.30 -1.08
C LEU A 62 -3.28 9.33 -2.46
N ARG A 63 -3.94 10.45 -2.79
CA ARG A 63 -4.47 10.62 -4.15
C ARG A 63 -3.35 10.57 -5.20
N GLY A 64 -2.14 10.97 -4.81
CA GLY A 64 -0.97 10.96 -5.70
C GLY A 64 -0.83 12.25 -6.53
N TYR A 65 -0.05 12.14 -7.62
CA TYR A 65 0.30 13.27 -8.48
C TYR A 65 -0.33 13.15 -9.86
N PRO A 66 -1.46 13.80 -10.11
CA PRO A 66 -2.10 13.82 -11.43
C PRO A 66 -1.65 14.99 -12.31
N GLY A 67 -0.51 15.62 -12.00
CA GLY A 67 0.00 16.84 -12.64
C GLY A 67 0.05 18.06 -11.71
N TYR A 68 -0.50 17.94 -10.50
CA TYR A 68 -0.42 18.96 -9.46
C TYR A 68 -0.43 18.35 -8.06
N GLN A 69 0.12 19.08 -7.07
CA GLN A 69 0.15 18.64 -5.69
C GLN A 69 -1.22 18.82 -5.03
N CYS A 70 -1.77 17.74 -4.48
CA CYS A 70 -3.07 17.75 -3.84
C CYS A 70 -3.00 18.40 -2.45
N PRO A 71 -3.70 19.53 -2.18
CA PRO A 71 -3.67 20.17 -0.85
C PRO A 71 -4.19 19.28 0.28
N PHE A 72 -5.14 18.39 -0.02
CA PHE A 72 -5.65 17.42 0.96
C PHE A 72 -4.60 16.35 1.30
N CYS A 73 -3.78 15.91 0.32
CA CYS A 73 -2.67 15.02 0.59
C CYS A 73 -1.65 15.67 1.52
N ASN A 74 -1.25 16.90 1.19
CA ASN A 74 -0.29 17.64 2.01
C ASN A 74 -0.80 17.79 3.46
N ARG A 75 -2.05 18.20 3.63
CA ARG A 75 -2.65 18.36 4.97
C ARG A 75 -2.65 17.06 5.76
N GLN A 76 -3.03 15.94 5.11
CA GLN A 76 -3.05 14.63 5.75
C GLN A 76 -1.64 14.19 6.16
N VAL A 77 -0.64 14.30 5.28
CA VAL A 77 0.75 13.94 5.59
C VAL A 77 1.29 14.81 6.73
N GLN A 78 1.02 16.12 6.74
CA GLN A 78 1.45 17.02 7.81
C GLN A 78 0.79 16.69 9.16
N ASP A 79 -0.49 16.29 9.15
CA ASP A 79 -1.22 15.86 10.36
C ASP A 79 -0.59 14.57 10.93
N PHE A 80 -0.29 13.58 10.08
CA PHE A 80 0.36 12.34 10.52
C PHE A 80 1.78 12.59 11.06
N ILE A 81 2.59 13.40 10.38
CA ILE A 81 3.93 13.77 10.87
C ILE A 81 3.85 14.53 12.20
N GLY A 82 2.90 15.47 12.33
CA GLY A 82 2.71 16.25 13.55
C GLY A 82 2.30 15.42 14.76
N ASN A 83 1.64 14.29 14.53
CA ASN A 83 1.19 13.34 15.56
C ASN A 83 2.05 12.06 15.62
N SER A 84 3.24 12.09 15.05
CA SER A 84 4.10 10.89 14.89
C SER A 84 4.45 10.22 16.22
N GLN A 85 4.59 10.97 17.31
CA GLN A 85 4.88 10.39 18.64
C GLN A 85 3.77 9.43 19.07
N GLY A 86 2.50 9.74 18.81
CA GLY A 86 1.39 8.83 19.11
C GLY A 86 1.46 7.50 18.37
N PHE A 87 1.89 7.50 17.11
CA PHE A 87 2.11 6.27 16.33
C PHE A 87 3.31 5.47 16.85
N ILE A 88 4.40 6.15 17.22
CA ILE A 88 5.59 5.53 17.84
C ILE A 88 5.20 4.86 19.15
N ASP A 89 4.48 5.55 20.03
CA ASP A 89 4.04 5.03 21.32
C ASP A 89 3.07 3.85 21.17
N ALA A 90 2.26 3.84 20.11
CA ALA A 90 1.40 2.71 19.75
C ALA A 90 2.17 1.53 19.12
N GLY A 91 3.47 1.67 18.83
CA GLY A 91 4.29 0.65 18.19
C GLY A 91 3.87 0.35 16.75
N VAL A 92 3.40 1.37 16.04
CA VAL A 92 2.83 1.27 14.70
C VAL A 92 3.80 1.84 13.67
N HIS A 93 3.91 1.18 12.53
CA HIS A 93 4.62 1.70 11.36
C HIS A 93 3.62 2.35 10.40
N VAL A 94 3.90 3.57 9.95
CA VAL A 94 3.07 4.31 9.00
C VAL A 94 3.68 4.24 7.61
N VAL A 95 2.92 3.72 6.66
CA VAL A 95 3.31 3.60 5.25
C VAL A 95 2.42 4.52 4.43
N LEU A 96 3.02 5.54 3.84
CA LEU A 96 2.36 6.49 2.95
C LEU A 96 2.67 6.08 1.50
N VAL A 97 1.66 5.79 0.68
CA VAL A 97 1.85 5.46 -0.74
C VAL A 97 1.40 6.63 -1.61
N TYR A 98 2.30 7.06 -2.49
CA TYR A 98 2.09 8.17 -3.42
C TYR A 98 2.13 7.68 -4.86
N PRO A 99 0.95 7.42 -5.48
CA PRO A 99 0.87 6.96 -6.86
C PRO A 99 0.97 8.11 -7.86
N GLY A 100 1.39 7.80 -9.08
CA GLY A 100 1.44 8.76 -10.17
C GLY A 100 2.20 8.26 -11.38
N PRO A 101 2.25 9.04 -12.47
CA PRO A 101 3.12 8.73 -13.59
C PRO A 101 4.59 8.73 -13.13
N PRO A 102 5.46 7.92 -13.74
CA PRO A 102 6.85 7.74 -13.28
C PRO A 102 7.68 9.02 -13.31
N ASP A 103 7.37 9.92 -14.24
CA ASP A 103 8.14 11.14 -14.44
C ASP A 103 8.08 12.08 -13.23
N ASN A 104 9.22 12.32 -12.62
CA ASN A 104 9.39 13.20 -11.45
C ASN A 104 8.59 12.82 -10.19
N LEU A 105 7.97 11.63 -10.12
CA LEU A 105 7.11 11.23 -9.00
C LEU A 105 7.84 11.28 -7.66
N ALA A 106 9.09 10.81 -7.60
CA ALA A 106 9.91 10.86 -6.38
C ALA A 106 10.17 12.29 -5.92
N ALA A 107 10.50 13.21 -6.83
CA ALA A 107 10.70 14.62 -6.51
C ALA A 107 9.40 15.26 -5.99
N LYS A 108 8.25 14.90 -6.58
CA LYS A 108 6.94 15.38 -6.12
C LYS A 108 6.54 14.81 -4.76
N ALA A 109 6.88 13.57 -4.47
CA ALA A 109 6.67 12.97 -3.15
C ALA A 109 7.52 13.67 -2.08
N LEU A 110 8.76 14.05 -2.38
CA LEU A 110 9.64 14.77 -1.46
C LEU A 110 9.10 16.15 -1.04
N GLU A 111 8.24 16.77 -1.84
CA GLU A 111 7.63 18.06 -1.48
C GLU A 111 6.84 17.99 -0.14
N PHE A 112 6.29 16.81 0.23
CA PHE A 112 5.59 16.61 1.51
C PHE A 112 6.52 16.72 2.72
N THR A 113 7.81 16.46 2.54
CA THR A 113 8.80 16.43 3.61
C THR A 113 9.72 17.65 3.59
N THR A 114 9.42 18.65 2.75
CA THR A 114 10.23 19.88 2.67
C THR A 114 10.28 20.57 4.05
N GLY A 115 11.49 20.74 4.59
CA GLY A 115 11.73 21.32 5.91
C GLY A 115 11.37 20.43 7.10
N LYS A 116 11.09 19.14 6.86
CA LYS A 116 10.78 18.14 7.90
C LYS A 116 11.48 16.82 7.62
N THR A 117 11.81 16.12 8.70
CA THR A 117 12.31 14.74 8.62
C THR A 117 11.16 13.78 8.91
N LEU A 118 11.00 12.76 8.05
CA LEU A 118 10.09 11.66 8.37
C LEU A 118 10.61 10.91 9.60
N PRO A 119 9.74 10.60 10.57
CA PRO A 119 10.11 9.73 11.68
C PRO A 119 10.56 8.35 11.18
N GLU A 120 11.42 7.65 11.93
CA GLU A 120 11.96 6.33 11.54
C GLU A 120 10.86 5.28 11.32
N SER A 121 9.72 5.41 12.02
CA SER A 121 8.54 4.54 11.85
C SER A 121 7.64 4.92 10.68
N PHE A 122 8.08 5.84 9.80
CA PHE A 122 7.33 6.30 8.63
C PHE A 122 8.11 6.02 7.35
N ASP A 123 7.48 5.37 6.38
CA ASP A 123 7.99 5.26 5.02
C ASP A 123 7.07 5.99 4.04
N LEU A 124 7.66 6.79 3.14
CA LEU A 124 6.97 7.39 2.01
C LEU A 124 7.39 6.65 0.74
N LEU A 125 6.46 5.87 0.21
CA LEU A 125 6.65 5.01 -0.95
C LEU A 125 6.06 5.64 -2.20
N ILE A 126 6.66 5.36 -3.34
CA ILE A 126 6.15 5.77 -4.65
C ILE A 126 5.58 4.56 -5.38
N ASP A 127 4.47 4.76 -6.09
CA ASP A 127 3.83 3.76 -6.95
C ASP A 127 3.81 4.27 -8.41
N PRO A 128 4.96 4.25 -9.10
CA PRO A 128 5.05 4.66 -10.49
C PRO A 128 4.39 3.60 -11.39
N GLY A 129 3.41 4.03 -12.22
CA GLY A 129 2.68 3.12 -13.09
C GLY A 129 1.50 2.41 -12.42
N TYR A 130 1.19 2.71 -11.16
CA TYR A 130 -0.05 2.27 -10.48
C TYR A 130 -0.15 0.77 -10.19
N GLU A 131 0.96 0.04 -10.07
CA GLU A 131 0.94 -1.40 -9.80
C GLU A 131 0.25 -1.73 -8.47
N PHE A 132 0.67 -1.06 -7.38
CA PHE A 132 0.04 -1.20 -6.09
C PHE A 132 -1.41 -0.67 -6.10
N THR A 133 -1.63 0.50 -6.70
CA THR A 133 -2.95 1.12 -6.78
C THR A 133 -3.96 0.23 -7.51
N ASN A 134 -3.54 -0.46 -8.57
CA ASN A 134 -4.34 -1.45 -9.28
C ASN A 134 -4.55 -2.72 -8.43
N LEU A 135 -3.50 -3.23 -7.79
CA LEU A 135 -3.57 -4.41 -6.91
C LEU A 135 -4.63 -4.24 -5.82
N TYR A 136 -4.72 -3.04 -5.24
CA TYR A 136 -5.68 -2.72 -4.18
C TYR A 136 -7.04 -2.23 -4.71
N GLY A 137 -7.28 -2.23 -6.02
CA GLY A 137 -8.55 -1.76 -6.60
C GLY A 137 -8.84 -0.29 -6.31
N LEU A 138 -7.80 0.51 -6.11
CA LEU A 138 -7.91 1.92 -5.74
C LEU A 138 -7.66 2.86 -6.92
N ARG A 139 -7.42 2.35 -8.13
CA ARG A 139 -7.20 3.18 -9.31
C ARG A 139 -8.43 4.06 -9.57
N TRP A 140 -8.22 5.37 -9.56
CA TRP A 140 -9.25 6.33 -9.95
C TRP A 140 -8.97 6.76 -11.40
N ASP A 141 -9.57 6.04 -12.33
CA ASP A 141 -9.37 6.24 -13.75
C ASP A 141 -10.33 7.30 -14.30
N ALA A 142 -9.98 8.54 -14.02
CA ALA A 142 -10.69 9.72 -14.50
C ALA A 142 -9.67 10.83 -14.85
N PRO A 143 -10.05 11.82 -15.68
CA PRO A 143 -9.16 12.93 -16.00
C PRO A 143 -8.64 13.63 -14.74
N HIS A 144 -7.32 13.82 -14.67
CA HIS A 144 -6.62 14.43 -13.53
C HIS A 144 -6.77 13.68 -12.20
N GLU A 145 -7.02 12.38 -12.24
CA GLU A 145 -7.09 11.52 -11.06
C GLU A 145 -6.02 10.40 -11.12
N THR A 146 -5.67 9.87 -9.96
CA THR A 146 -4.71 8.78 -9.84
C THR A 146 -5.24 7.65 -9.00
N ALA A 147 -5.55 7.90 -7.72
CA ALA A 147 -6.07 6.90 -6.79
C ALA A 147 -7.18 7.48 -5.89
N TYR A 148 -8.12 6.62 -5.51
CA TYR A 148 -9.01 6.90 -4.39
C TYR A 148 -8.19 6.91 -3.10
N PRO A 149 -8.20 8.02 -2.34
CA PRO A 149 -7.54 8.05 -1.05
C PRO A 149 -8.11 6.98 -0.12
N ALA A 150 -7.24 6.24 0.52
CA ALA A 150 -7.65 5.17 1.42
C ALA A 150 -6.72 5.10 2.64
N THR A 151 -7.24 4.56 3.75
CA THR A 151 -6.44 4.23 4.92
C THR A 151 -6.87 2.86 5.41
N PHE A 152 -5.88 2.00 5.64
CA PHE A 152 -6.06 0.68 6.22
C PHE A 152 -5.21 0.57 7.47
N ILE A 153 -5.69 -0.17 8.48
CA ILE A 153 -4.84 -0.63 9.56
C ILE A 153 -4.76 -2.14 9.45
N ILE A 154 -3.54 -2.64 9.38
CA ILE A 154 -3.21 -4.03 9.10
C ILE A 154 -2.46 -4.58 10.29
N ASP A 155 -2.88 -5.72 10.82
CA ASP A 155 -2.23 -6.36 11.95
C ASP A 155 -0.93 -7.11 11.54
N ARG A 156 -0.21 -7.66 12.53
CA ARG A 156 1.02 -8.43 12.31
C ARG A 156 0.83 -9.69 11.46
N HIS A 157 -0.40 -10.14 11.28
CA HIS A 157 -0.75 -11.30 10.46
C HIS A 157 -1.16 -10.91 9.05
N GLY A 158 -1.15 -9.61 8.73
CA GLY A 158 -1.56 -9.06 7.44
C GLY A 158 -3.07 -8.96 7.28
N VAL A 159 -3.85 -9.01 8.38
CA VAL A 159 -5.31 -8.88 8.34
C VAL A 159 -5.70 -7.42 8.57
N VAL A 160 -6.59 -6.91 7.72
CA VAL A 160 -7.13 -5.55 7.83
C VAL A 160 -8.15 -5.51 8.96
N PHE A 161 -7.98 -4.63 9.94
CA PHE A 161 -8.97 -4.41 11.00
C PHE A 161 -9.59 -3.00 10.99
N PHE A 162 -9.11 -2.12 10.11
CA PHE A 162 -9.74 -0.85 9.79
C PHE A 162 -9.57 -0.56 8.30
N SER A 163 -10.60 -0.05 7.65
CA SER A 163 -10.58 0.35 6.24
C SER A 163 -11.48 1.55 6.01
N LYS A 164 -10.95 2.60 5.40
CA LYS A 164 -11.70 3.77 4.96
C LYS A 164 -11.22 4.18 3.58
N ILE A 165 -12.10 4.08 2.59
CA ILE A 165 -11.86 4.52 1.22
C ILE A 165 -12.74 5.73 0.94
N VAL A 166 -12.16 6.75 0.31
CA VAL A 166 -12.84 8.00 0.02
C VAL A 166 -12.95 8.19 -1.49
N LYS A 167 -14.17 8.24 -1.99
CA LYS A 167 -14.45 8.51 -3.42
C LYS A 167 -14.55 10.02 -3.72
N ALA A 168 -13.72 10.81 -3.05
CA ALA A 168 -13.64 12.27 -3.17
C ALA A 168 -12.25 12.76 -2.74
N HIS A 169 -11.98 14.05 -2.88
CA HIS A 169 -10.68 14.62 -2.44
C HIS A 169 -10.61 14.82 -0.92
N GLY A 170 -11.70 15.20 -0.27
CA GLY A 170 -11.83 15.39 1.16
C GLY A 170 -12.33 14.14 1.90
N GLY A 171 -12.57 14.26 3.21
CA GLY A 171 -13.12 13.18 4.05
C GLY A 171 -12.12 12.08 4.43
N ARG A 172 -10.82 12.35 4.32
CA ARG A 172 -9.73 11.44 4.66
C ARG A 172 -9.64 11.23 6.17
N THR A 173 -8.96 10.16 6.57
CA THR A 173 -8.64 9.96 7.99
C THR A 173 -7.72 11.04 8.49
N THR A 174 -7.90 11.42 9.75
CA THR A 174 -6.95 12.22 10.55
C THR A 174 -6.07 11.29 11.38
N ALA A 175 -4.94 11.79 11.87
CA ALA A 175 -4.09 11.06 12.80
C ALA A 175 -4.85 10.70 14.07
N ALA A 176 -5.65 11.62 14.62
CA ALA A 176 -6.47 11.40 15.81
C ALA A 176 -7.47 10.25 15.61
N GLU A 177 -8.19 10.22 14.46
CA GLU A 177 -9.13 9.15 14.12
C GLU A 177 -8.43 7.78 14.09
N ILE A 178 -7.21 7.70 13.56
CA ILE A 178 -6.46 6.46 13.51
C ILE A 178 -5.93 6.05 14.89
N LEU A 179 -5.39 7.00 15.66
CA LEU A 179 -4.87 6.73 17.00
C LEU A 179 -5.96 6.25 17.97
N ASP A 180 -7.21 6.68 17.78
CA ASP A 180 -8.35 6.23 18.60
C ASP A 180 -8.75 4.78 18.35
N VAL A 181 -8.56 4.27 17.12
CA VAL A 181 -8.89 2.87 16.76
C VAL A 181 -7.73 1.91 16.95
N LEU A 182 -6.50 2.42 17.14
CA LEU A 182 -5.35 1.58 17.42
C LEU A 182 -5.44 0.95 18.83
N PRO A 183 -4.97 -0.30 18.99
CA PRO A 183 -4.85 -0.91 20.31
C PRO A 183 -4.00 -0.04 21.23
N LYS A 184 -4.56 0.38 22.37
CA LYS A 184 -3.79 1.16 23.35
C LYS A 184 -2.66 0.29 23.90
N PRO A 185 -1.45 0.85 24.08
CA PRO A 185 -0.33 0.12 24.68
C PRO A 185 -0.79 -0.46 26.03
N LYS A 186 -0.54 -1.75 26.27
CA LYS A 186 -0.69 -2.27 27.62
C LYS A 186 0.26 -1.49 28.52
N ALA A 187 -0.28 -0.86 29.59
CA ALA A 187 0.54 -0.20 30.60
C ALA A 187 1.63 -1.20 31.03
N ARG A 188 2.91 -0.78 30.96
CA ARG A 188 4.01 -1.58 31.51
C ARG A 188 3.74 -1.70 33.02
N GLN A 189 3.40 -2.91 33.46
CA GLN A 189 3.38 -3.26 34.88
C GLN A 189 4.81 -3.41 35.37
#